data_1cffe6c7e552ac8011c78f8157ec11c3
#
_entry.id   1cffe6c7e552ac8011c78f8157ec11c3
#
_cell.length_a   1.000
_cell.length_b   1.000
_cell.length_c   1.000
_cell.angle_alpha   90.00
_cell.angle_beta   90.00
_cell.angle_gamma   90.00
#
_symmetry.space_group_name_H-M   'P 1'
#
loop_
_entity.id
_entity.type
_entity.pdbx_description
1 polymer ?
#
loop_
_entity_poly.entity_id
_entity_poly.type
_entity_poly.pdbx_seq_one_letter_code
_entity_poly.pdbx_strand_id
1 'polypeptide(L)'
;MSIYAKNPIMPGFYPDPSICAVGDDYYLINSTFAYFPGLSLMHSKDLVHWEQIGNVMDRNSQLPLMKAGHSQGLFAPTIRYHEGVFYVICTNVSHGGNYIVTATNPEGPWSEPYYLEGADGIDPSLF
;
A
#
# COMPACT_ATOMS: atom_id res chain seq x y z
N MET A 1 20.94 -20.13 -10.22
CA MET A 1 21.51 -19.70 -8.91
C MET A 1 20.41 -19.92 -7.88
N SER A 2 20.68 -20.61 -6.79
CA SER A 2 19.67 -20.80 -5.74
C SER A 2 19.68 -19.60 -4.80
N ILE A 3 18.52 -18.97 -4.61
CA ILE A 3 18.33 -17.90 -3.62
C ILE A 3 17.90 -18.57 -2.32
N TYR A 4 18.60 -18.30 -1.24
CA TYR A 4 18.25 -18.76 0.09
C TYR A 4 17.68 -17.60 0.89
N ALA A 5 16.43 -17.74 1.35
CA ALA A 5 15.80 -16.79 2.25
C ALA A 5 15.81 -17.31 3.68
N LYS A 6 16.08 -16.44 4.64
CA LYS A 6 15.93 -16.71 6.07
C LYS A 6 14.75 -15.90 6.59
N ASN A 7 13.77 -16.59 7.15
CA ASN A 7 12.62 -15.93 7.76
C ASN A 7 12.94 -15.36 9.17
N PRO A 8 12.36 -14.20 9.53
CA PRO A 8 11.57 -13.33 8.67
C PRO A 8 12.47 -12.57 7.67
N ILE A 9 12.02 -12.44 6.40
CA ILE A 9 12.73 -11.65 5.38
C ILE A 9 12.65 -10.14 5.65
N MET A 10 11.58 -9.68 6.32
CA MET A 10 11.41 -8.33 6.82
C MET A 10 10.99 -8.39 8.29
N PRO A 11 11.92 -8.28 9.25
CA PRO A 11 11.57 -8.21 10.66
C PRO A 11 10.94 -6.85 11.00
N GLY A 12 9.81 -6.86 11.72
CA GLY A 12 9.11 -5.64 12.12
C GLY A 12 7.60 -5.74 11.99
N PHE A 13 6.94 -4.58 11.85
CA PHE A 13 5.50 -4.46 11.73
C PHE A 13 5.10 -4.19 10.27
N TYR A 14 4.84 -5.26 9.53
CA TYR A 14 4.45 -5.23 8.12
C TYR A 14 3.20 -6.10 7.88
N PRO A 15 2.03 -5.71 8.46
CA PRO A 15 0.80 -6.51 8.34
C PRO A 15 0.17 -6.37 6.96
N ASP A 16 -0.64 -7.37 6.60
CA ASP A 16 -1.51 -7.38 5.41
C ASP A 16 -0.75 -7.05 4.11
N PRO A 17 0.35 -7.75 3.78
CA PRO A 17 1.15 -7.42 2.61
C PRO A 17 0.41 -7.74 1.31
N SER A 18 0.49 -6.81 0.35
CA SER A 18 0.09 -7.03 -1.04
C SER A 18 1.26 -6.73 -1.96
N ILE A 19 1.43 -7.54 -3.00
CA ILE A 19 2.57 -7.49 -3.92
C ILE A 19 2.11 -7.44 -5.37
N CYS A 20 2.85 -6.70 -6.22
CA CYS A 20 2.77 -6.81 -7.66
C CYS A 20 4.16 -6.87 -8.29
N ALA A 21 4.24 -7.44 -9.50
CA ALA A 21 5.46 -7.52 -10.29
C ALA A 21 5.36 -6.61 -11.53
N VAL A 22 6.47 -5.94 -11.87
CA VAL A 22 6.59 -5.12 -13.08
C VAL A 22 7.95 -5.44 -13.72
N GLY A 23 7.95 -6.28 -14.73
CA GLY A 23 9.21 -6.84 -15.26
C GLY A 23 9.95 -7.64 -14.20
N ASP A 24 11.17 -7.25 -13.90
CA ASP A 24 12.03 -7.88 -12.87
C ASP A 24 11.95 -7.17 -11.51
N ASP A 25 11.03 -6.24 -11.35
CA ASP A 25 10.83 -5.49 -10.12
C ASP A 25 9.59 -5.98 -9.36
N TYR A 26 9.69 -6.04 -8.04
CA TYR A 26 8.62 -6.41 -7.13
C TYR A 26 8.32 -5.25 -6.19
N TYR A 27 7.04 -4.90 -6.05
CA TYR A 27 6.57 -3.84 -5.18
C TYR A 27 5.60 -4.41 -4.15
N LEU A 28 5.80 -4.08 -2.89
CA LEU A 28 5.00 -4.57 -1.77
C LEU A 28 4.53 -3.40 -0.93
N ILE A 29 3.25 -3.41 -0.57
CA ILE A 29 2.64 -2.45 0.35
C ILE A 29 2.04 -3.15 1.57
N ASN A 30 1.89 -2.40 2.65
CA ASN A 30 1.38 -2.89 3.93
C ASN A 30 0.35 -1.94 4.53
N SER A 31 -0.52 -2.48 5.39
CA SER A 31 -1.34 -1.68 6.30
C SER A 31 -0.46 -0.85 7.23
N THR A 32 -0.87 0.38 7.49
CA THR A 32 -0.19 1.25 8.45
C THR A 32 -1.15 1.82 9.50
N PHE A 33 -2.42 1.47 9.44
CA PHE A 33 -3.45 1.91 10.38
C PHE A 33 -3.46 3.44 10.59
N ALA A 34 -3.28 3.91 11.82
CA ALA A 34 -3.27 5.32 12.16
C ALA A 34 -1.89 5.99 12.03
N TYR A 35 -0.87 5.28 11.54
CA TYR A 35 0.46 5.84 11.37
C TYR A 35 0.58 6.64 10.08
N PHE A 36 1.25 7.79 10.17
CA PHE A 36 1.56 8.66 9.04
C PHE A 36 3.09 8.76 8.84
N PRO A 37 3.62 8.69 7.62
CA PRO A 37 2.95 8.48 6.33
C PRO A 37 2.33 7.10 6.20
N GLY A 38 1.25 6.98 5.39
CA GLY A 38 0.47 5.77 5.26
C GLY A 38 0.90 4.88 4.09
N LEU A 39 0.68 3.57 4.23
CA LEU A 39 0.96 2.52 3.25
C LEU A 39 2.43 2.54 2.82
N SER A 40 3.30 1.92 3.62
CA SER A 40 4.71 1.77 3.28
C SER A 40 4.88 1.01 1.96
N LEU A 41 5.73 1.54 1.09
CA LEU A 41 6.03 0.94 -0.22
C LEU A 41 7.46 0.42 -0.22
N MET A 42 7.58 -0.87 -0.45
CA MET A 42 8.83 -1.61 -0.49
C MET A 42 9.14 -2.05 -1.92
N HIS A 43 10.39 -2.15 -2.27
CA HIS A 43 10.89 -2.63 -3.56
C HIS A 43 11.88 -3.78 -3.36
N SER A 44 11.86 -4.75 -4.29
CA SER A 44 12.81 -5.85 -4.35
C SER A 44 13.05 -6.31 -5.79
N LYS A 45 14.22 -6.87 -6.04
CA LYS A 45 14.59 -7.57 -7.29
C LYS A 45 14.55 -9.10 -7.17
N ASP A 46 14.43 -9.62 -5.96
CA ASP A 46 14.62 -11.06 -5.69
C ASP A 46 13.62 -11.65 -4.69
N LEU A 47 12.66 -10.85 -4.19
CA LEU A 47 11.67 -11.23 -3.17
C LEU A 47 12.27 -11.53 -1.78
N VAL A 48 13.57 -11.35 -1.59
CA VAL A 48 14.29 -11.63 -0.33
C VAL A 48 14.82 -10.35 0.29
N HIS A 49 15.44 -9.50 -0.53
CA HIS A 49 16.02 -8.23 -0.10
C HIS A 49 15.06 -7.11 -0.46
N TRP A 50 14.50 -6.46 0.57
CA TRP A 50 13.52 -5.40 0.45
C TRP A 50 14.06 -4.09 0.98
N GLU A 51 13.81 -3.00 0.27
CA GLU A 51 14.08 -1.64 0.71
C GLU A 51 12.81 -0.80 0.65
N GLN A 52 12.62 0.06 1.62
CA GLN A 52 11.52 1.02 1.58
C GLN A 52 11.88 2.18 0.66
N ILE A 53 11.08 2.37 -0.39
CA ILE A 53 11.29 3.44 -1.38
C ILE A 53 10.35 4.63 -1.18
N GLY A 54 9.37 4.53 -0.27
CA GLY A 54 8.45 5.61 0.03
C GLY A 54 7.19 5.15 0.75
N ASN A 55 6.17 5.99 0.64
CA ASN A 55 4.82 5.72 1.12
C ASN A 55 3.81 6.17 0.06
N VAL A 56 2.72 5.43 -0.05
CA VAL A 56 1.65 5.75 -1.01
C VAL A 56 0.85 6.97 -0.58
N MET A 57 0.62 7.13 0.72
CA MET A 57 -0.16 8.21 1.32
C MET A 57 0.78 9.09 2.17
N ASP A 58 1.42 10.06 1.55
CA ASP A 58 2.46 10.91 2.16
C ASP A 58 2.03 12.37 2.40
N ARG A 59 0.80 12.73 2.02
CA ARG A 59 0.24 14.08 2.19
C ARG A 59 -0.98 14.08 3.11
N ASN A 60 -1.10 15.10 3.94
CA ASN A 60 -2.26 15.27 4.83
C ASN A 60 -3.59 15.37 4.06
N SER A 61 -3.58 15.89 2.81
CA SER A 61 -4.76 15.94 1.95
C SER A 61 -5.26 14.54 1.57
N GLN A 62 -4.34 13.60 1.35
CA GLN A 62 -4.68 12.22 1.00
C GLN A 62 -5.19 11.42 2.21
N LEU A 63 -4.71 11.73 3.41
CA LEU A 63 -4.85 10.86 4.57
C LEU A 63 -5.29 11.63 5.82
N PRO A 64 -6.61 11.92 5.94
CA PRO A 64 -7.16 12.56 7.13
C PRO A 64 -7.26 11.55 8.30
N LEU A 65 -6.19 11.41 9.09
CA LEU A 65 -6.11 10.52 10.24
C LEU A 65 -6.44 11.18 11.59
N MET A 66 -6.77 12.46 11.63
CA MET A 66 -6.94 13.25 12.87
C MET A 66 -7.93 12.66 13.89
N LYS A 67 -8.82 11.77 13.46
CA LYS A 67 -9.78 11.08 14.33
C LYS A 67 -9.57 9.57 14.40
N ALA A 68 -8.50 9.07 13.78
CA ALA A 68 -8.22 7.65 13.80
C ALA A 68 -7.76 7.23 15.21
N GLY A 69 -8.49 6.30 15.80
CA GLY A 69 -8.06 5.64 17.02
C GLY A 69 -6.94 4.64 16.77
N HIS A 70 -6.37 4.10 17.83
CA HIS A 70 -5.41 3.01 17.75
C HIS A 70 -6.00 1.82 16.97
N SER A 71 -5.26 1.27 16.03
CA SER A 71 -5.69 0.18 15.14
C SER A 71 -6.89 0.52 14.23
N GLN A 72 -7.08 1.80 13.94
CA GLN A 72 -8.00 2.32 12.91
C GLN A 72 -7.20 2.98 11.78
N GLY A 73 -7.88 3.65 10.85
CA GLY A 73 -7.27 4.30 9.70
C GLY A 73 -7.15 3.36 8.51
N LEU A 74 -5.94 3.10 8.02
CA LEU A 74 -5.69 2.32 6.81
C LEU A 74 -5.59 0.83 7.10
N PHE A 75 -6.54 0.05 6.56
CA PHE A 75 -6.58 -1.41 6.65
C PHE A 75 -5.80 -2.06 5.50
N ALA A 76 -6.08 -3.32 5.18
CA ALA A 76 -5.32 -4.08 4.18
C ALA A 76 -5.43 -3.45 2.78
N PRO A 77 -4.31 -3.01 2.20
CA PRO A 77 -4.28 -2.48 0.84
C PRO A 77 -4.07 -3.59 -0.18
N THR A 78 -4.46 -3.33 -1.43
CA THR A 78 -4.04 -4.13 -2.58
C THR A 78 -3.36 -3.26 -3.61
N ILE A 79 -2.19 -3.69 -4.11
CA ILE A 79 -1.46 -3.03 -5.20
C ILE A 79 -1.58 -3.86 -6.48
N ARG A 80 -1.78 -3.18 -7.62
CA ARG A 80 -1.74 -3.77 -8.98
C ARG A 80 -1.04 -2.81 -9.93
N TYR A 81 -0.53 -3.38 -11.01
CA TYR A 81 0.06 -2.62 -12.11
C TYR A 81 -0.60 -3.03 -13.42
N HIS A 82 -1.01 -2.04 -14.21
CA HIS A 82 -1.62 -2.25 -15.53
C HIS A 82 -1.30 -1.09 -16.46
N GLU A 83 -0.80 -1.39 -17.65
CA GLU A 83 -0.54 -0.43 -18.73
C GLU A 83 0.20 0.85 -18.29
N GLY A 84 1.28 0.70 -17.52
CA GLY A 84 2.11 1.82 -17.10
C GLY A 84 1.63 2.54 -15.84
N VAL A 85 0.56 2.06 -15.20
CA VAL A 85 -0.03 2.70 -14.02
C VAL A 85 -0.09 1.72 -12.85
N PHE A 86 0.36 2.15 -11.69
CA PHE A 86 0.10 1.49 -10.42
C PHE A 86 -1.25 1.92 -9.86
N TYR A 87 -2.00 0.97 -9.35
CA TYR A 87 -3.28 1.14 -8.68
C TYR A 87 -3.15 0.59 -7.27
N VAL A 88 -3.55 1.38 -6.29
CA VAL A 88 -3.71 0.92 -4.91
C VAL A 88 -5.13 1.16 -4.48
N ILE A 89 -5.80 0.11 -4.02
CA ILE A 89 -7.10 0.19 -3.37
C ILE A 89 -6.94 -0.16 -1.89
N CYS A 90 -7.60 0.59 -1.02
CA CYS A 90 -7.50 0.43 0.43
C CYS A 90 -8.78 0.94 1.09
N THR A 91 -9.00 0.54 2.34
CA THR A 91 -10.06 1.09 3.19
C THR A 91 -9.46 2.03 4.24
N ASN A 92 -9.96 3.27 4.33
CA ASN A 92 -9.76 4.10 5.50
C ASN A 92 -11.02 4.01 6.38
N VAL A 93 -10.99 3.17 7.41
CA VAL A 93 -12.15 2.95 8.30
C VAL A 93 -12.49 4.17 9.16
N SER A 94 -11.59 5.15 9.23
CA SER A 94 -11.79 6.39 9.99
C SER A 94 -12.32 7.53 9.12
N HIS A 95 -12.27 7.38 7.78
CA HIS A 95 -12.72 8.41 6.84
C HIS A 95 -12.96 7.86 5.44
N GLY A 96 -14.17 8.02 4.93
CA GLY A 96 -14.53 7.81 3.51
C GLY A 96 -14.63 6.37 3.04
N GLY A 97 -14.15 5.38 3.78
CA GLY A 97 -14.25 3.96 3.39
C GLY A 97 -13.24 3.56 2.32
N ASN A 98 -13.70 2.79 1.32
CA ASN A 98 -12.86 2.28 0.24
C ASN A 98 -12.48 3.39 -0.76
N TYR A 99 -11.21 3.42 -1.15
CA TYR A 99 -10.70 4.41 -2.10
C TYR A 99 -9.60 3.82 -2.99
N ILE A 100 -9.37 4.47 -4.14
CA ILE A 100 -8.28 4.15 -5.07
C ILE A 100 -7.36 5.37 -5.18
N VAL A 101 -6.05 5.11 -5.22
CA VAL A 101 -5.01 6.05 -5.65
C VAL A 101 -4.16 5.44 -6.73
N THR A 102 -3.60 6.27 -7.62
CA THR A 102 -2.80 5.84 -8.75
C THR A 102 -1.50 6.60 -8.87
N ALA A 103 -0.50 5.99 -9.48
CA ALA A 103 0.76 6.63 -9.86
C ALA A 103 1.37 5.96 -11.10
N THR A 104 2.09 6.72 -11.92
CA THR A 104 2.88 6.17 -13.03
C THR A 104 4.30 5.79 -12.58
N ASN A 105 4.79 6.42 -11.51
CA ASN A 105 6.05 6.09 -10.86
C ASN A 105 5.74 5.53 -9.46
N PRO A 106 6.27 4.37 -9.05
CA PRO A 106 6.00 3.79 -7.74
C PRO A 106 6.43 4.70 -6.58
N GLU A 107 7.48 5.50 -6.76
CA GLU A 107 7.91 6.50 -5.77
C GLU A 107 7.00 7.74 -5.71
N GLY A 108 5.99 7.78 -6.57
CA GLY A 108 5.01 8.88 -6.64
C GLY A 108 5.36 9.99 -7.65
N PRO A 109 4.64 11.12 -7.61
CA PRO A 109 3.55 11.38 -6.66
C PRO A 109 2.33 10.50 -6.91
N TRP A 110 1.73 10.00 -5.84
CA TRP A 110 0.45 9.29 -5.89
C TRP A 110 -0.71 10.30 -5.96
N SER A 111 -1.79 9.93 -6.63
CA SER A 111 -2.98 10.78 -6.77
C SER A 111 -3.65 11.08 -5.42
N GLU A 112 -4.55 12.06 -5.40
CA GLU A 112 -5.53 12.18 -4.32
C GLU A 112 -6.46 10.95 -4.34
N PRO A 113 -7.01 10.53 -3.18
CA PRO A 113 -7.88 9.37 -3.10
C PRO A 113 -9.22 9.62 -3.81
N TYR A 114 -9.58 8.67 -4.65
CA TYR A 114 -10.92 8.57 -5.22
C TYR A 114 -11.74 7.59 -4.39
N TYR A 115 -12.69 8.10 -3.59
CA TYR A 115 -13.55 7.27 -2.76
C TYR A 115 -14.64 6.59 -3.58
N LEU A 116 -14.87 5.31 -3.29
CA LEU A 116 -15.82 4.46 -4.01
C LEU A 116 -17.16 4.48 -3.30
N GLU A 117 -18.10 5.31 -3.78
CA GLU A 117 -19.45 5.37 -3.23
C GLU A 117 -20.19 4.03 -3.38
N GLY A 118 -20.82 3.57 -2.30
CA GLY A 118 -21.55 2.32 -2.28
C GLY A 118 -20.72 1.04 -2.30
N ALA A 119 -19.40 1.14 -2.25
CA ALA A 119 -18.50 0.00 -2.07
C ALA A 119 -18.23 -0.20 -0.57
N ASP A 120 -19.15 -0.84 0.13
CA ASP A 120 -19.04 -1.12 1.56
C ASP A 120 -18.10 -2.30 1.84
N GLY A 121 -17.62 -2.37 3.07
CA GLY A 121 -16.72 -3.43 3.55
C GLY A 121 -15.29 -2.96 3.74
N ILE A 122 -14.40 -3.91 4.01
CA ILE A 122 -12.98 -3.69 4.24
C ILE A 122 -12.15 -4.65 3.39
N ASP A 123 -10.83 -4.41 3.30
CA ASP A 123 -9.85 -5.27 2.64
C ASP A 123 -10.17 -5.51 1.15
N PRO A 124 -10.33 -4.43 0.37
CA PRO A 124 -10.72 -4.53 -1.04
C PRO A 124 -9.58 -5.09 -1.90
N SER A 125 -9.94 -5.71 -3.02
CA SER A 125 -8.99 -6.21 -4.01
C SER A 125 -9.36 -5.78 -5.42
N LEU A 126 -8.35 -5.57 -6.26
CA LEU A 126 -8.45 -5.37 -7.71
C LEU A 126 -7.91 -6.60 -8.44
N PHE A 127 -8.54 -6.97 -9.57
CA PHE A 127 -8.09 -8.05 -10.46
C PHE A 127 -8.44 -7.74 -11.92
#